data_eb178e1f56f95f4a0ab0eede87239e88
#
_entry.id   eb178e1f56f95f4a0ab0eede87239e88
#
_cell.length_a   1.000
_cell.length_b   1.000
_cell.length_c   1.000
_cell.angle_alpha   90.00
_cell.angle_beta   90.00
_cell.angle_gamma   90.00
#
_symmetry.space_group_name_H-M   'P 1'
#
loop_
_entity.id
_entity.type
_entity.pdbx_description
1 polymer ?
#
loop_
_entity_poly.entity_id
_entity_poly.type
_entity_poly.pdbx_seq_one_letter_code
_entity_poly.pdbx_strand_id
1 'polypeptide(L)'
;KYDLKKPEGFHEGMEGKSYSETAQYFLDLFPSLPHTREELEQEWYDMAYEIYTTQIELKKGAFDFILDMHKKGVKLGIATSNHRGLAEGLLKNNKVLEYIGSIWTSCEAKAGKPNPAVYLHVAEDLGVDPAKCLVFEDVPNGILAAKNAGMKVCAVEDAFSKAQESLKRSLADYYIQDFDDIKNNTYEVL
;
A
#
# COMPACT_ATOMS: atom_id res chain seq x y z
N LYS A 1 -18.05 1.45 -17.05
CA LYS A 1 -19.47 1.66 -16.71
C LYS A 1 -19.95 3.05 -17.19
N TYR A 2 -19.17 4.11 -16.99
CA TYR A 2 -19.59 5.50 -17.24
C TYR A 2 -19.02 6.10 -18.54
N ASP A 3 -18.26 5.35 -19.32
CA ASP A 3 -17.62 5.80 -20.58
C ASP A 3 -16.85 7.14 -20.43
N LEU A 4 -16.17 7.32 -19.34
CA LEU A 4 -15.44 8.54 -19.00
C LEU A 4 -14.07 8.55 -19.66
N LYS A 5 -13.72 9.69 -20.28
CA LYS A 5 -12.36 9.90 -20.78
C LYS A 5 -11.45 10.36 -19.64
N LYS A 6 -10.44 9.58 -19.33
CA LYS A 6 -9.43 9.94 -18.32
C LYS A 6 -8.61 11.12 -18.84
N PRO A 7 -8.47 12.22 -18.06
CA PRO A 7 -7.57 13.32 -18.42
C PRO A 7 -6.11 12.88 -18.30
N GLU A 8 -5.22 13.67 -18.90
CA GLU A 8 -3.76 13.54 -18.68
C GLU A 8 -3.45 13.72 -17.19
N GLY A 9 -2.51 12.96 -16.65
CA GLY A 9 -2.15 13.01 -15.23
C GLY A 9 -3.17 12.36 -14.28
N PHE A 10 -4.18 11.65 -14.79
CA PHE A 10 -5.23 11.04 -13.98
C PHE A 10 -4.68 10.09 -12.91
N HIS A 11 -3.74 9.24 -13.27
CA HIS A 11 -3.17 8.24 -12.35
C HIS A 11 -2.25 8.88 -11.32
N GLU A 12 -1.45 9.83 -11.74
CA GLU A 12 -0.56 10.61 -10.88
C GLU A 12 -1.35 11.41 -9.83
N GLY A 13 -2.51 11.94 -10.23
CA GLY A 13 -3.41 12.66 -9.34
C GLY A 13 -4.05 11.79 -8.24
N MET A 14 -4.06 10.48 -8.39
CA MET A 14 -4.59 9.53 -7.40
C MET A 14 -3.51 8.97 -6.47
N GLU A 15 -2.25 9.01 -6.89
CA GLU A 15 -1.15 8.37 -6.16
C GLU A 15 -1.02 8.91 -4.72
N GLY A 16 -1.01 7.99 -3.75
CA GLY A 16 -0.86 8.31 -2.34
C GLY A 16 -2.15 8.73 -1.62
N LYS A 17 -3.20 9.09 -2.34
CA LYS A 17 -4.49 9.43 -1.73
C LYS A 17 -5.09 8.24 -0.98
N SER A 18 -5.80 8.54 0.09
CA SER A 18 -6.67 7.57 0.75
C SER A 18 -7.82 7.15 -0.18
N TYR A 19 -8.53 6.10 0.16
CA TYR A 19 -9.68 5.62 -0.61
C TYR A 19 -10.74 6.72 -0.80
N SER A 20 -11.06 7.46 0.28
CA SER A 20 -12.02 8.57 0.25
C SER A 20 -11.51 9.79 -0.52
N GLU A 21 -10.22 10.15 -0.38
CA GLU A 21 -9.62 11.24 -1.16
C GLU A 21 -9.60 10.90 -2.66
N THR A 22 -9.40 9.63 -3.02
CA THR A 22 -9.46 9.17 -4.41
C THR A 22 -10.88 9.28 -4.96
N ALA A 23 -11.90 8.89 -4.18
CA ALA A 23 -13.29 9.03 -4.58
C ALA A 23 -13.70 10.50 -4.77
N GLN A 24 -13.28 11.38 -3.86
CA GLN A 24 -13.53 12.82 -4.00
C GLN A 24 -12.83 13.40 -5.23
N TYR A 25 -11.55 13.10 -5.44
CA TYR A 25 -10.80 13.52 -6.63
C TYR A 25 -11.50 13.06 -7.93
N PHE A 26 -12.03 11.86 -7.95
CA PHE A 26 -12.77 11.34 -9.10
C PHE A 26 -14.07 12.12 -9.35
N LEU A 27 -14.82 12.44 -8.31
CA LEU A 27 -16.04 13.27 -8.41
C LEU A 27 -15.73 14.70 -8.86
N ASP A 28 -14.62 15.28 -8.39
CA ASP A 28 -14.18 16.61 -8.80
C ASP A 28 -13.82 16.67 -10.29
N LEU A 29 -13.24 15.59 -10.83
CA LEU A 29 -12.94 15.47 -12.26
C LEU A 29 -14.17 15.19 -13.12
N PHE A 30 -15.18 14.53 -12.55
CA PHE A 30 -16.39 14.11 -13.27
C PHE A 30 -17.67 14.54 -12.54
N PRO A 31 -17.93 15.86 -12.46
CA PRO A 31 -19.05 16.39 -11.66
C PRO A 31 -20.45 16.03 -12.19
N SER A 32 -20.53 15.43 -13.36
CA SER A 32 -21.78 14.92 -13.92
C SER A 32 -22.19 13.54 -13.40
N LEU A 33 -21.33 12.89 -12.59
CA LEU A 33 -21.69 11.60 -12.00
C LEU A 33 -22.76 11.79 -10.92
N PRO A 34 -23.82 10.97 -10.95
CA PRO A 34 -24.94 11.10 -10.00
C PRO A 34 -24.67 10.33 -8.69
N HIS A 35 -23.49 10.51 -8.11
CA HIS A 35 -23.05 9.79 -6.91
C HIS A 35 -22.56 10.75 -5.84
N THR A 36 -22.84 10.42 -4.58
CA THR A 36 -22.08 10.92 -3.45
C THR A 36 -20.72 10.19 -3.38
N ARG A 37 -19.81 10.71 -2.58
CA ARG A 37 -18.50 10.07 -2.34
C ARG A 37 -18.69 8.67 -1.75
N GLU A 38 -19.58 8.54 -0.76
CA GLU A 38 -19.86 7.29 -0.06
C GLU A 38 -20.47 6.23 -1.00
N GLU A 39 -21.37 6.63 -1.90
CA GLU A 39 -21.94 5.75 -2.92
C GLU A 39 -20.89 5.26 -3.90
N LEU A 40 -19.97 6.13 -4.30
CA LEU A 40 -18.88 5.76 -5.21
C LEU A 40 -17.87 4.82 -4.53
N GLU A 41 -17.53 5.08 -3.26
CA GLU A 41 -16.68 4.20 -2.45
C GLU A 41 -17.29 2.81 -2.32
N GLN A 42 -18.58 2.72 -2.03
CA GLN A 42 -19.30 1.45 -1.93
C GLN A 42 -19.33 0.71 -3.27
N GLU A 43 -19.61 1.41 -4.36
CA GLU A 43 -19.61 0.80 -5.70
C GLU A 43 -18.23 0.23 -6.05
N TRP A 44 -17.15 0.97 -5.77
CA TRP A 44 -15.80 0.48 -6.02
C TRP A 44 -15.45 -0.72 -5.14
N TYR A 45 -15.86 -0.67 -3.88
CA TYR A 45 -15.69 -1.80 -2.96
C TYR A 45 -16.37 -3.06 -3.50
N ASP A 46 -17.65 -2.96 -3.89
CA ASP A 46 -18.43 -4.09 -4.40
C ASP A 46 -17.83 -4.67 -5.69
N MET A 47 -17.37 -3.80 -6.60
CA MET A 47 -16.71 -4.22 -7.84
C MET A 47 -15.37 -4.92 -7.61
N ALA A 48 -14.61 -4.51 -6.59
CA ALA A 48 -13.28 -5.05 -6.30
C ALA A 48 -13.33 -6.28 -5.39
N TYR A 49 -14.39 -6.44 -4.59
CA TYR A 49 -14.44 -7.40 -3.50
C TYR A 49 -14.13 -8.83 -3.93
N GLU A 50 -14.81 -9.34 -4.94
CA GLU A 50 -14.58 -10.70 -5.44
C GLU A 50 -13.13 -10.90 -5.89
N ILE A 51 -12.59 -9.93 -6.65
CA ILE A 51 -11.23 -9.99 -7.19
C ILE A 51 -10.22 -10.04 -6.03
N TYR A 52 -10.35 -9.13 -5.06
CA TYR A 52 -9.42 -9.03 -3.92
C TYR A 52 -9.50 -10.26 -2.99
N THR A 53 -10.68 -10.85 -2.84
CA THR A 53 -10.89 -11.96 -1.92
C THR A 53 -10.64 -13.34 -2.54
N THR A 54 -10.47 -13.44 -3.88
CA THR A 54 -10.34 -14.74 -4.56
C THR A 54 -9.21 -14.83 -5.59
N GLN A 55 -8.74 -13.70 -6.17
CA GLN A 55 -7.85 -13.72 -7.33
C GLN A 55 -6.51 -13.03 -7.11
N ILE A 56 -6.45 -12.01 -6.23
CA ILE A 56 -5.19 -11.29 -6.02
C ILE A 56 -4.25 -12.13 -5.17
N GLU A 57 -3.08 -12.37 -5.72
CA GLU A 57 -1.97 -13.07 -5.04
C GLU A 57 -0.97 -12.07 -4.44
N LEU A 58 -0.18 -12.54 -3.50
CA LEU A 58 0.95 -11.79 -2.97
C LEU A 58 2.06 -11.66 -4.03
N LYS A 59 2.87 -10.63 -3.91
CA LYS A 59 4.11 -10.54 -4.71
C LYS A 59 4.97 -11.79 -4.46
N LYS A 60 5.71 -12.20 -5.49
CA LYS A 60 6.55 -13.40 -5.47
C LYS A 60 7.49 -13.38 -4.24
N GLY A 61 7.55 -14.51 -3.53
CA GLY A 61 8.35 -14.68 -2.32
C GLY A 61 7.78 -14.05 -1.05
N ALA A 62 6.74 -13.19 -1.13
CA ALA A 62 6.21 -12.48 0.03
C ALA A 62 5.57 -13.41 1.07
N PHE A 63 4.93 -14.49 0.65
CA PHE A 63 4.38 -15.48 1.59
C PHE A 63 5.47 -16.08 2.47
N ASP A 64 6.54 -16.62 1.87
CA ASP A 64 7.65 -17.22 2.59
C ASP A 64 8.35 -16.19 3.49
N PHE A 65 8.52 -14.96 3.00
CA PHE A 65 9.11 -13.86 3.77
C PHE A 65 8.29 -13.54 5.02
N ILE A 66 6.96 -13.43 4.91
CA ILE A 66 6.06 -13.19 6.05
C ILE A 66 6.21 -14.29 7.10
N LEU A 67 6.18 -15.57 6.67
CA LEU A 67 6.34 -16.71 7.58
C LEU A 67 7.70 -16.72 8.27
N ASP A 68 8.77 -16.43 7.53
CA ASP A 68 10.12 -16.39 8.09
C ASP A 68 10.29 -15.27 9.12
N MET A 69 9.75 -14.08 8.83
CA MET A 69 9.78 -12.96 9.78
C MET A 69 8.96 -13.25 11.02
N HIS A 70 7.77 -13.84 10.86
CA HIS A 70 6.95 -14.27 11.99
C HIS A 70 7.68 -15.29 12.89
N LYS A 71 8.31 -16.33 12.30
CA LYS A 71 9.10 -17.34 13.04
C LYS A 71 10.28 -16.71 13.81
N LYS A 72 10.86 -15.64 13.29
CA LYS A 72 11.94 -14.87 13.93
C LYS A 72 11.43 -13.90 15.00
N GLY A 73 10.11 -13.83 15.24
CA GLY A 73 9.50 -12.93 16.21
C GLY A 73 9.45 -11.47 15.76
N VAL A 74 9.62 -11.19 14.46
CA VAL A 74 9.45 -9.85 13.89
C VAL A 74 7.98 -9.52 13.85
N LYS A 75 7.61 -8.34 14.34
CA LYS A 75 6.23 -7.83 14.28
C LYS A 75 5.92 -7.34 12.88
N LEU A 76 4.76 -7.75 12.34
CA LEU A 76 4.34 -7.44 10.99
C LEU A 76 3.08 -6.57 11.00
N GLY A 77 3.03 -5.55 10.17
CA GLY A 77 1.88 -4.67 10.03
C GLY A 77 1.65 -4.22 8.59
N ILE A 78 0.45 -3.76 8.31
CA ILE A 78 0.03 -3.25 7.00
C ILE A 78 -0.42 -1.81 7.13
N ALA A 79 0.14 -0.94 6.29
CA ALA A 79 -0.25 0.45 6.10
C ALA A 79 -0.72 0.64 4.65
N THR A 80 -2.01 0.86 4.41
CA THR A 80 -2.58 0.86 3.07
C THR A 80 -3.43 2.09 2.79
N SER A 81 -3.46 2.53 1.53
CA SER A 81 -4.45 3.51 1.03
C SER A 81 -5.76 2.88 0.60
N ASN A 82 -5.83 1.55 0.56
CA ASN A 82 -7.00 0.80 0.12
C ASN A 82 -8.07 0.71 1.23
N HIS A 83 -9.26 0.24 0.86
CA HIS A 83 -10.33 -0.05 1.83
C HIS A 83 -9.95 -1.22 2.74
N ARG A 84 -10.22 -1.11 4.04
CA ARG A 84 -9.87 -2.12 5.05
C ARG A 84 -10.36 -3.53 4.68
N GLY A 85 -11.64 -3.66 4.32
CA GLY A 85 -12.22 -4.96 3.97
C GLY A 85 -11.57 -5.63 2.76
N LEU A 86 -11.07 -4.84 1.78
CA LEU A 86 -10.31 -5.38 0.65
C LEU A 86 -8.94 -5.88 1.09
N ALA A 87 -8.23 -5.11 1.93
CA ALA A 87 -6.93 -5.51 2.45
C ALA A 87 -7.02 -6.78 3.30
N GLU A 88 -7.96 -6.84 4.24
CA GLU A 88 -8.18 -8.03 5.09
C GLU A 88 -8.62 -9.24 4.26
N GLY A 89 -9.50 -9.05 3.27
CA GLY A 89 -9.95 -10.10 2.36
C GLY A 89 -8.80 -10.71 1.56
N LEU A 90 -7.92 -9.86 1.02
CA LEU A 90 -6.70 -10.30 0.32
C LEU A 90 -5.77 -11.08 1.25
N LEU A 91 -5.47 -10.56 2.43
CA LEU A 91 -4.59 -11.20 3.40
C LEU A 91 -5.15 -12.56 3.86
N LYS A 92 -6.47 -12.65 4.06
CA LYS A 92 -7.17 -13.89 4.42
C LYS A 92 -7.12 -14.92 3.30
N ASN A 93 -7.40 -14.50 2.05
CA ASN A 93 -7.32 -15.38 0.89
C ASN A 93 -5.92 -15.97 0.72
N ASN A 94 -4.90 -15.16 0.95
CA ASN A 94 -3.49 -15.57 0.88
C ASN A 94 -2.98 -16.25 2.17
N LYS A 95 -3.84 -16.50 3.16
CA LYS A 95 -3.53 -17.21 4.42
C LYS A 95 -2.39 -16.56 5.24
N VAL A 96 -2.32 -15.24 5.22
CA VAL A 96 -1.29 -14.48 5.96
C VAL A 96 -1.87 -13.50 6.99
N LEU A 97 -3.19 -13.35 7.04
CA LEU A 97 -3.84 -12.41 7.96
C LEU A 97 -3.48 -12.67 9.43
N GLU A 98 -3.36 -13.92 9.83
CA GLU A 98 -3.04 -14.34 11.20
C GLU A 98 -1.63 -13.92 11.68
N TYR A 99 -0.73 -13.61 10.74
CA TYR A 99 0.63 -13.16 11.04
C TYR A 99 0.75 -11.64 11.15
N ILE A 100 -0.32 -10.90 10.82
CA ILE A 100 -0.34 -9.44 10.79
C ILE A 100 -0.89 -8.91 12.13
N GLY A 101 -0.05 -8.22 12.88
CA GLY A 101 -0.40 -7.70 14.21
C GLY A 101 -1.13 -6.36 14.19
N SER A 102 -1.04 -5.59 13.10
CA SER A 102 -1.75 -4.31 12.95
C SER A 102 -2.04 -4.03 11.47
N ILE A 103 -3.22 -3.46 11.20
CA ILE A 103 -3.61 -2.97 9.87
C ILE A 103 -4.17 -1.56 10.06
N TRP A 104 -3.62 -0.59 9.34
CA TRP A 104 -4.17 0.77 9.27
C TRP A 104 -4.38 1.20 7.83
N THR A 105 -5.49 1.88 7.58
CA THR A 105 -5.78 2.52 6.30
C THR A 105 -5.52 4.01 6.37
N SER A 106 -5.19 4.63 5.22
CA SER A 106 -5.06 6.09 5.14
C SER A 106 -6.36 6.82 5.49
N CYS A 107 -7.53 6.21 5.27
CA CYS A 107 -8.82 6.77 5.71
C CYS A 107 -8.93 6.83 7.23
N GLU A 108 -8.56 5.77 7.94
CA GLU A 108 -8.57 5.74 9.41
C GLU A 108 -7.54 6.70 10.00
N ALA A 109 -6.37 6.81 9.38
CA ALA A 109 -5.34 7.78 9.72
C ALA A 109 -5.71 9.22 9.35
N LYS A 110 -6.83 9.43 8.62
CA LYS A 110 -7.32 10.73 8.14
C LYS A 110 -6.31 11.52 7.32
N ALA A 111 -5.39 10.84 6.66
CA ALA A 111 -4.36 11.43 5.84
C ALA A 111 -3.84 10.44 4.80
N GLY A 112 -3.81 10.85 3.53
CA GLY A 112 -3.15 10.12 2.46
C GLY A 112 -1.63 10.25 2.50
N LYS A 113 -0.90 9.31 1.87
CA LYS A 113 0.54 9.38 1.65
C LYS A 113 0.85 10.59 0.73
N PRO A 114 1.88 11.39 0.98
CA PRO A 114 3.08 11.10 1.78
C PRO A 114 2.99 11.49 3.27
N ASN A 115 1.80 11.71 3.84
CA ASN A 115 1.68 11.90 5.28
C ASN A 115 2.10 10.61 6.02
N PRO A 116 2.92 10.70 7.09
CA PRO A 116 3.44 9.52 7.79
C PRO A 116 2.43 8.82 8.71
N ALA A 117 1.26 9.40 8.96
CA ALA A 117 0.33 8.99 10.01
C ALA A 117 0.00 7.49 9.97
N VAL A 118 -0.29 6.95 8.77
CA VAL A 118 -0.65 5.53 8.63
C VAL A 118 0.46 4.58 9.09
N TYR A 119 1.74 4.93 8.87
CA TYR A 119 2.88 4.13 9.33
C TYR A 119 3.13 4.28 10.82
N LEU A 120 2.98 5.51 11.33
CA LEU A 120 3.15 5.79 12.76
C LEU A 120 2.10 5.05 13.60
N HIS A 121 0.84 5.01 13.17
CA HIS A 121 -0.20 4.24 13.85
C HIS A 121 0.09 2.73 13.85
N VAL A 122 0.56 2.17 12.74
CA VAL A 122 0.99 0.76 12.71
C VAL A 122 2.13 0.50 13.70
N ALA A 123 3.13 1.38 13.74
CA ALA A 123 4.26 1.23 14.66
C ALA A 123 3.82 1.35 16.13
N GLU A 124 2.90 2.28 16.43
CA GLU A 124 2.33 2.48 17.77
C GLU A 124 1.57 1.23 18.24
N ASP A 125 0.64 0.70 17.41
CA ASP A 125 -0.12 -0.51 17.73
C ASP A 125 0.79 -1.72 17.97
N LEU A 126 1.85 -1.83 17.19
CA LEU A 126 2.83 -2.90 17.34
C LEU A 126 3.80 -2.67 18.53
N GLY A 127 3.77 -1.47 19.12
CA GLY A 127 4.69 -1.11 20.21
C GLY A 127 6.15 -1.18 19.76
N VAL A 128 6.47 -0.62 18.59
CA VAL A 128 7.83 -0.59 18.01
C VAL A 128 8.26 0.84 17.72
N ASP A 129 9.56 1.09 17.88
CA ASP A 129 10.18 2.35 17.49
C ASP A 129 10.20 2.48 15.97
N PRO A 130 9.67 3.57 15.37
CA PRO A 130 9.74 3.79 13.92
C PRO A 130 11.15 3.66 13.34
N ALA A 131 12.18 4.11 14.06
CA ALA A 131 13.58 4.00 13.62
C ALA A 131 14.07 2.55 13.47
N LYS A 132 13.34 1.58 14.04
CA LYS A 132 13.62 0.13 13.93
C LYS A 132 12.71 -0.59 12.93
N CYS A 133 11.89 0.16 12.20
CA CYS A 133 10.97 -0.39 11.20
C CYS A 133 11.60 -0.36 9.81
N LEU A 134 11.34 -1.41 9.04
CA LEU A 134 11.59 -1.47 7.61
C LEU A 134 10.25 -1.56 6.88
N VAL A 135 10.00 -0.64 5.98
CA VAL A 135 8.80 -0.60 5.14
C VAL A 135 9.12 -1.11 3.75
N PHE A 136 8.26 -1.92 3.17
CA PHE A 136 8.29 -2.32 1.77
C PHE A 136 7.21 -1.55 1.02
N GLU A 137 7.61 -0.80 0.00
CA GLU A 137 6.73 0.10 -0.76
C GLU A 137 7.05 0.08 -2.25
N ASP A 138 6.02 0.26 -3.06
CA ASP A 138 6.12 0.17 -4.51
C ASP A 138 5.83 1.50 -5.24
N VAL A 139 5.44 2.55 -4.51
CA VAL A 139 5.17 3.89 -5.08
C VAL A 139 5.93 5.00 -4.35
N PRO A 140 6.36 6.08 -5.05
CA PRO A 140 7.13 7.17 -4.44
C PRO A 140 6.48 7.82 -3.23
N ASN A 141 5.18 8.10 -3.27
CA ASN A 141 4.47 8.71 -2.14
C ASN A 141 4.41 7.80 -0.91
N GLY A 142 4.38 6.48 -1.09
CA GLY A 142 4.49 5.52 0.00
C GLY A 142 5.89 5.51 0.62
N ILE A 143 6.94 5.54 -0.21
CA ILE A 143 8.33 5.65 0.24
C ILE A 143 8.53 6.93 1.05
N LEU A 144 8.06 8.07 0.53
CA LEU A 144 8.14 9.36 1.23
C LEU A 144 7.40 9.34 2.57
N ALA A 145 6.21 8.74 2.63
CA ALA A 145 5.45 8.63 3.87
C ALA A 145 6.22 7.83 4.94
N ALA A 146 6.84 6.72 4.57
CA ALA A 146 7.66 5.92 5.47
C ALA A 146 8.94 6.64 5.91
N LYS A 147 9.61 7.35 5.01
CA LYS A 147 10.77 8.20 5.34
C LYS A 147 10.36 9.35 6.28
N ASN A 148 9.22 9.98 6.05
CA ASN A 148 8.67 11.02 6.93
C ASN A 148 8.30 10.47 8.32
N ALA A 149 7.99 9.17 8.43
CA ALA A 149 7.80 8.47 9.71
C ALA A 149 9.12 8.13 10.42
N GLY A 150 10.29 8.41 9.82
CA GLY A 150 11.60 8.05 10.36
C GLY A 150 11.98 6.58 10.17
N MET A 151 11.30 5.88 9.27
CA MET A 151 11.53 4.45 9.00
C MET A 151 12.55 4.23 7.86
N LYS A 152 13.15 3.05 7.84
CA LYS A 152 13.89 2.54 6.68
C LYS A 152 12.92 2.03 5.62
N VAL A 153 13.31 2.14 4.34
CA VAL A 153 12.44 1.75 3.22
C VAL A 153 13.19 0.87 2.23
N CYS A 154 12.55 -0.23 1.88
CA CYS A 154 12.91 -1.06 0.73
C CYS A 154 11.89 -0.81 -0.38
N ALA A 155 12.31 -0.21 -1.48
CA ALA A 155 11.47 -0.07 -2.65
C ALA A 155 11.32 -1.43 -3.33
N VAL A 156 10.10 -1.74 -3.76
CA VAL A 156 9.76 -3.00 -4.44
C VAL A 156 9.39 -2.70 -5.89
N GLU A 157 9.89 -3.55 -6.80
CA GLU A 157 9.49 -3.44 -8.21
C GLU A 157 7.97 -3.68 -8.36
N ASP A 158 7.37 -2.85 -9.19
CA ASP A 158 5.95 -3.00 -9.54
C ASP A 158 5.69 -2.47 -10.95
N ALA A 159 4.91 -3.22 -11.72
CA ALA A 159 4.59 -2.87 -13.10
C ALA A 159 3.83 -1.53 -13.22
N PHE A 160 2.96 -1.22 -12.25
CA PHE A 160 2.20 0.03 -12.22
C PHE A 160 3.10 1.26 -12.08
N SER A 161 4.11 1.17 -11.22
CA SER A 161 5.05 2.26 -10.92
C SER A 161 6.41 2.13 -11.64
N LYS A 162 6.51 1.29 -12.67
CA LYS A 162 7.77 1.04 -13.38
C LYS A 162 8.41 2.31 -13.96
N ALA A 163 7.60 3.21 -14.49
CA ALA A 163 8.09 4.50 -15.02
C ALA A 163 8.75 5.39 -13.93
N GLN A 164 8.46 5.13 -12.66
CA GLN A 164 8.98 5.85 -11.50
C GLN A 164 10.16 5.13 -10.81
N GLU A 165 10.70 4.06 -11.39
CA GLU A 165 11.77 3.26 -10.76
C GLU A 165 12.97 4.10 -10.33
N SER A 166 13.43 5.01 -11.19
CA SER A 166 14.56 5.90 -10.86
C SER A 166 14.26 6.77 -9.63
N LEU A 167 13.04 7.28 -9.53
CA LEU A 167 12.61 8.08 -8.38
C LEU A 167 12.50 7.21 -7.12
N LYS A 168 11.91 6.01 -7.20
CA LYS A 168 11.83 5.06 -6.08
C LYS A 168 13.21 4.75 -5.53
N ARG A 169 14.17 4.46 -6.41
CA ARG A 169 15.57 4.19 -6.04
C ARG A 169 16.25 5.37 -5.37
N SER A 170 15.98 6.61 -5.80
CA SER A 170 16.57 7.80 -5.20
C SER A 170 16.05 8.13 -3.79
N LEU A 171 14.89 7.60 -3.42
CA LEU A 171 14.21 7.87 -2.15
C LEU A 171 14.40 6.78 -1.10
N ALA A 172 14.58 5.53 -1.53
CA ALA A 172 14.64 4.37 -0.65
C ALA A 172 16.05 4.10 -0.10
N ASP A 173 16.15 3.22 0.88
CA ASP A 173 17.43 2.73 1.42
C ASP A 173 17.85 1.42 0.74
N TYR A 174 16.88 0.65 0.23
CA TYR A 174 17.07 -0.66 -0.43
C TYR A 174 16.12 -0.81 -1.60
N TYR A 175 16.45 -1.77 -2.49
CA TYR A 175 15.59 -2.13 -3.61
C TYR A 175 15.55 -3.64 -3.81
N ILE A 176 14.38 -4.17 -4.12
CA ILE A 176 14.17 -5.56 -4.52
C ILE A 176 13.26 -5.63 -5.75
N GLN A 177 13.47 -6.66 -6.57
CA GLN A 177 12.55 -7.01 -7.65
C GLN A 177 11.35 -7.78 -7.12
N ASP A 178 11.61 -8.75 -6.24
CA ASP A 178 10.62 -9.51 -5.50
C ASP A 178 11.21 -9.95 -4.15
N PHE A 179 10.41 -10.61 -3.30
CA PHE A 179 10.87 -10.99 -1.96
C PHE A 179 11.87 -12.16 -1.94
N ASP A 180 12.04 -12.88 -3.06
CA ASP A 180 13.11 -13.89 -3.19
C ASP A 180 14.51 -13.25 -3.15
N ASP A 181 14.65 -11.99 -3.54
CA ASP A 181 15.92 -11.25 -3.42
C ASP A 181 16.43 -11.19 -1.99
N ILE A 182 15.53 -11.10 -1.00
CA ILE A 182 15.92 -11.10 0.41
C ILE A 182 16.45 -12.47 0.82
N LYS A 183 15.77 -13.54 0.40
CA LYS A 183 16.18 -14.93 0.67
C LYS A 183 17.53 -15.27 0.03
N ASN A 184 17.77 -14.74 -1.17
CA ASN A 184 18.97 -15.01 -1.96
C ASN A 184 20.12 -14.03 -1.68
N ASN A 185 19.92 -13.00 -0.84
CA ASN A 185 20.84 -11.88 -0.59
C ASN A 185 21.23 -11.12 -1.88
N THR A 186 20.26 -10.95 -2.80
CA THR A 186 20.41 -10.21 -4.06
C THR A 186 19.74 -8.83 -4.02
N TYR A 187 19.24 -8.40 -2.86
CA TYR A 187 18.71 -7.05 -2.68
C TYR A 187 19.82 -5.99 -2.85
N GLU A 188 19.41 -4.83 -3.34
CA GLU A 188 20.34 -3.71 -3.53
C GLU A 188 20.31 -2.77 -2.32
N VAL A 189 21.46 -2.24 -1.93
CA VAL A 189 21.63 -1.14 -0.98
C VAL A 189 21.83 0.13 -1.81
N LEU A 190 20.99 1.15 -1.59
CA LEU A 190 20.95 2.38 -2.39
C LEU A 190 21.67 3.54 -1.71
#